data_c303ed1eed68a01950dc40dc0ba78939
#
_entry.id   c303ed1eed68a01950dc40dc0ba78939
#
_cell.length_a   1.000
_cell.length_b   1.000
_cell.length_c   1.000
_cell.angle_alpha   90.00
_cell.angle_beta   90.00
_cell.angle_gamma   90.00
#
_symmetry.space_group_name_H-M   'P 1'
#
loop_
_entity.id
_entity.type
_entity.pdbx_description
1 polymer ?
#
loop_
_entity_poly.entity_id
_entity_poly.type
_entity_poly.pdbx_seq_one_letter_code
_entity_poly.pdbx_strand_id
1 'polypeptide(L)'
;MYFIGIDLGTSACKLLLVDEAGAIVNEVTHEYPLIFPHPGWSEQKPEDWWSAVVTGVPELLRGFDAELVAGIGSGGQMHGLVALDAADNVIRPAILWNDGRTSKEVDYLNNVVGKDKLSSLTANIAFAG
;
A
#
# COMPACT_ATOMS: atom_id res chain seq x y z
N MET A 1 -7.83 -1.44 -26.82
CA MET A 1 -8.36 -1.39 -25.46
C MET A 1 -7.17 -1.50 -24.50
N TYR A 2 -7.19 -0.76 -23.38
CA TYR A 2 -6.11 -0.76 -22.40
C TYR A 2 -6.65 -1.03 -21.00
N PHE A 3 -5.76 -1.49 -20.11
CA PHE A 3 -5.99 -1.65 -18.68
C PHE A 3 -4.87 -0.98 -17.90
N ILE A 4 -5.20 -0.33 -16.79
CA ILE A 4 -4.21 0.27 -15.91
C ILE A 4 -4.01 -0.63 -14.68
N GLY A 5 -2.77 -1.04 -14.43
CA GLY A 5 -2.35 -1.68 -13.19
C GLY A 5 -1.68 -0.65 -12.27
N ILE A 6 -2.08 -0.62 -11.00
CA ILE A 6 -1.49 0.26 -9.97
C ILE A 6 -0.94 -0.64 -8.86
N ASP A 7 0.37 -0.60 -8.63
CA ASP A 7 1.03 -1.28 -7.52
C ASP A 7 1.57 -0.25 -6.52
N LEU A 8 0.93 -0.17 -5.35
CA LEU A 8 1.33 0.69 -4.23
C LEU A 8 2.33 -0.05 -3.35
N GLY A 9 3.58 -0.12 -3.79
CA GLY A 9 4.66 -0.75 -3.05
C GLY A 9 5.10 0.05 -1.82
N THR A 10 6.07 -0.49 -1.08
CA THR A 10 6.61 0.17 0.12
C THR A 10 7.45 1.42 -0.21
N SER A 11 8.14 1.43 -1.34
CA SER A 11 9.07 2.52 -1.71
C SER A 11 8.57 3.38 -2.86
N ALA A 12 7.62 2.87 -3.65
CA ALA A 12 7.14 3.54 -4.85
C ALA A 12 5.76 3.01 -5.26
N CYS A 13 5.02 3.85 -5.99
CA CYS A 13 3.88 3.44 -6.79
C CYS A 13 4.34 3.13 -8.20
N LYS A 14 4.09 1.93 -8.68
CA LYS A 14 4.31 1.53 -10.07
C LYS A 14 2.98 1.46 -10.81
N LEU A 15 2.92 2.13 -11.97
CA LEU A 15 1.76 2.12 -12.84
C LEU A 15 2.13 1.46 -14.16
N LEU A 16 1.26 0.59 -14.64
CA LEU A 16 1.42 -0.13 -15.91
C LEU A 16 0.23 0.14 -16.81
N LEU A 17 0.48 0.41 -18.07
CA LEU A 17 -0.52 0.38 -19.13
C LEU A 17 -0.36 -0.91 -19.92
N VAL A 18 -1.41 -1.71 -19.95
CA VAL A 18 -1.40 -3.05 -20.54
C VAL A 18 -2.43 -3.10 -21.66
N ASP A 19 -2.10 -3.68 -22.78
CA ASP A 19 -3.03 -3.90 -23.88
C ASP A 19 -3.90 -5.15 -23.69
N GLU A 20 -4.82 -5.40 -24.59
CA GLU A 20 -5.73 -6.55 -24.57
C GLU A 20 -5.03 -7.92 -24.76
N ALA A 21 -3.78 -7.92 -25.24
CA ALA A 21 -2.97 -9.12 -25.36
C ALA A 21 -2.15 -9.40 -24.10
N GLY A 22 -2.21 -8.50 -23.10
CA GLY A 22 -1.45 -8.59 -21.86
C GLY A 22 -0.02 -8.02 -21.96
N ALA A 23 0.31 -7.32 -23.05
CA ALA A 23 1.60 -6.68 -23.21
C ALA A 23 1.64 -5.31 -22.48
N ILE A 24 2.72 -5.05 -21.74
CA ILE A 24 2.96 -3.73 -21.15
C ILE A 24 3.37 -2.77 -22.27
N VAL A 25 2.57 -1.74 -22.51
CA VAL A 25 2.81 -0.72 -23.56
C VAL A 25 3.38 0.58 -23.01
N ASN A 26 3.23 0.83 -21.72
CA ASN A 26 3.87 1.93 -21.01
C ASN A 26 3.98 1.63 -19.52
N GLU A 27 4.96 2.25 -18.84
CA GLU A 27 5.11 2.17 -17.38
C GLU A 27 5.62 3.48 -16.80
N VAL A 28 5.20 3.79 -15.57
CA VAL A 28 5.63 4.94 -14.79
C VAL A 28 5.85 4.51 -13.36
N THR A 29 6.86 5.08 -12.70
CA THR A 29 7.14 4.83 -11.28
C THR A 29 7.34 6.14 -10.55
N HIS A 30 6.62 6.33 -9.45
CA HIS A 30 6.78 7.46 -8.55
C HIS A 30 7.21 6.96 -7.18
N GLU A 31 8.41 7.36 -6.77
CA GLU A 31 8.93 7.08 -5.43
C GLU A 31 8.29 8.02 -4.40
N TYR A 32 8.17 7.54 -3.17
CA TYR A 32 7.75 8.33 -2.03
C TYR A 32 8.57 7.99 -0.78
N PRO A 33 8.74 8.95 0.15
CA PRO A 33 9.61 8.76 1.30
C PRO A 33 9.06 7.76 2.30
N LEU A 34 9.98 7.02 2.93
CA LEU A 34 9.77 6.32 4.19
C LEU A 34 10.18 7.24 5.34
N ILE A 35 9.38 7.28 6.39
CA ILE A 35 9.61 8.08 7.60
C ILE A 35 9.99 7.15 8.74
N PHE A 36 11.12 7.41 9.38
CA PHE A 36 11.64 6.64 10.51
C PHE A 36 11.76 7.53 11.75
N PRO A 37 10.65 7.84 12.45
CA PRO A 37 10.65 8.82 13.55
C PRO A 37 11.43 8.31 14.77
N HIS A 38 11.54 7.00 14.94
CA HIS A 38 12.32 6.34 15.99
C HIS A 38 12.97 5.06 15.46
N PRO A 39 14.02 4.54 16.13
CA PRO A 39 14.58 3.24 15.75
C PRO A 39 13.52 2.13 15.73
N GLY A 40 13.44 1.40 14.64
CA GLY A 40 12.48 0.31 14.43
C GLY A 40 11.06 0.74 14.08
N TRP A 41 10.78 2.03 13.94
CA TRP A 41 9.50 2.55 13.46
C TRP A 41 9.56 2.82 11.96
N SER A 42 8.46 2.60 11.26
CA SER A 42 8.34 2.84 9.83
C SER A 42 6.95 3.39 9.50
N GLU A 43 6.92 4.58 8.93
CA GLU A 43 5.69 5.31 8.63
C GLU A 43 5.71 5.89 7.22
N GLN A 44 4.52 6.11 6.65
CA GLN A 44 4.32 6.85 5.40
C GLN A 44 3.08 7.72 5.49
N LYS A 45 3.06 8.79 4.68
CA LYS A 45 1.88 9.63 4.52
C LYS A 45 0.97 9.01 3.44
N PRO A 46 -0.30 8.67 3.74
CA PRO A 46 -1.23 8.18 2.73
C PRO A 46 -1.45 9.13 1.56
N GLU A 47 -1.28 10.44 1.80
CA GLU A 47 -1.36 11.47 0.78
C GLU A 47 -0.27 11.33 -0.29
N ASP A 48 0.92 10.83 0.06
CA ASP A 48 2.00 10.60 -0.90
C ASP A 48 1.63 9.48 -1.87
N TRP A 49 0.95 8.43 -1.38
CA TRP A 49 0.44 7.35 -2.23
C TRP A 49 -0.59 7.86 -3.23
N TRP A 50 -1.56 8.66 -2.75
CA TRP A 50 -2.57 9.24 -3.61
C TRP A 50 -1.97 10.20 -4.63
N SER A 51 -1.04 11.05 -4.20
CA SER A 51 -0.32 11.98 -5.08
C SER A 51 0.44 11.24 -6.19
N ALA A 52 1.09 10.11 -5.89
CA ALA A 52 1.78 9.30 -6.88
C ALA A 52 0.81 8.74 -7.94
N VAL A 53 -0.40 8.32 -7.56
CA VAL A 53 -1.43 7.86 -8.49
C VAL A 53 -1.95 9.01 -9.35
N VAL A 54 -2.35 10.13 -8.72
CA VAL A 54 -2.93 11.29 -9.44
C VAL A 54 -1.95 11.92 -10.43
N THR A 55 -0.66 11.91 -10.08
CA THR A 55 0.39 12.41 -10.97
C THR A 55 0.75 11.38 -12.04
N GLY A 56 0.85 10.12 -11.65
CA GLY A 56 1.35 9.05 -12.51
C GLY A 56 0.37 8.61 -13.60
N VAL A 57 -0.95 8.62 -13.34
CA VAL A 57 -1.94 8.19 -14.34
C VAL A 57 -1.95 9.08 -15.59
N PRO A 58 -1.99 10.43 -15.50
CA PRO A 58 -1.86 11.27 -16.68
C PRO A 58 -0.51 11.11 -17.41
N GLU A 59 0.56 10.85 -16.68
CA GLU A 59 1.87 10.59 -17.26
C GLU A 59 1.90 9.25 -18.00
N LEU A 60 1.33 8.20 -17.41
CA LEU A 60 1.20 6.88 -18.02
C LEU A 60 0.43 6.92 -19.34
N LEU A 61 -0.61 7.76 -19.40
CA LEU A 61 -1.49 7.89 -20.59
C LEU A 61 -0.95 8.87 -21.65
N ARG A 62 0.23 9.45 -21.46
CA ARG A 62 0.80 10.39 -22.44
C ARG A 62 1.05 9.70 -23.78
N GLY A 63 0.35 10.15 -24.82
CA GLY A 63 0.40 9.57 -26.16
C GLY A 63 -0.57 8.40 -26.39
N PHE A 64 -1.40 8.07 -25.41
CA PHE A 64 -2.45 7.07 -25.49
C PHE A 64 -3.83 7.73 -25.32
N ASP A 65 -4.84 7.14 -25.96
CA ASP A 65 -6.22 7.59 -25.83
C ASP A 65 -6.84 7.04 -24.54
N ALA A 66 -7.13 7.94 -23.60
CA ALA A 66 -7.72 7.59 -22.31
C ALA A 66 -9.13 6.96 -22.41
N GLU A 67 -9.87 7.26 -23.48
CA GLU A 67 -11.19 6.66 -23.73
C GLU A 67 -11.11 5.16 -24.04
N LEU A 68 -9.93 4.67 -24.41
CA LEU A 68 -9.68 3.25 -24.64
C LEU A 68 -9.32 2.48 -23.36
N VAL A 69 -9.24 3.13 -22.19
CA VAL A 69 -9.02 2.46 -20.91
C VAL A 69 -10.31 1.80 -20.45
N ALA A 70 -10.30 0.45 -20.43
CA ALA A 70 -11.47 -0.36 -20.11
C ALA A 70 -11.57 -0.70 -18.62
N GLY A 71 -10.47 -0.58 -17.85
CA GLY A 71 -10.49 -0.89 -16.42
C GLY A 71 -9.18 -0.54 -15.72
N ILE A 72 -9.29 -0.45 -14.39
CA ILE A 72 -8.17 -0.18 -13.48
C ILE A 72 -8.18 -1.28 -12.42
N GLY A 73 -7.02 -1.88 -12.18
CA GLY A 73 -6.79 -2.81 -11.08
C GLY A 73 -5.70 -2.28 -10.15
N SER A 74 -5.87 -2.44 -8.85
CA SER A 74 -4.88 -2.03 -7.86
C SER A 74 -4.43 -3.18 -6.99
N GLY A 75 -3.16 -3.19 -6.63
CA GLY A 75 -2.52 -4.00 -5.63
C GLY A 75 -1.56 -3.15 -4.80
N GLY A 76 -0.87 -3.74 -3.86
CA GLY A 76 0.13 -3.01 -3.10
C GLY A 76 0.50 -3.66 -1.77
N GLN A 77 1.27 -2.91 -0.96
CA GLN A 77 1.65 -3.35 0.39
C GLN A 77 0.41 -3.54 1.27
N MET A 78 0.48 -4.53 2.16
CA MET A 78 -0.60 -4.92 3.06
C MET A 78 -0.27 -4.56 4.51
N HIS A 79 -1.26 -4.71 5.39
CA HIS A 79 -1.14 -4.60 6.85
C HIS A 79 -0.76 -3.22 7.39
N GLY A 80 -0.65 -2.19 6.55
CA GLY A 80 -0.43 -0.81 7.02
C GLY A 80 -1.70 -0.25 7.66
N LEU A 81 -1.55 0.39 8.82
CA LEU A 81 -2.66 1.05 9.50
C LEU A 81 -2.84 2.48 9.00
N VAL A 82 -3.90 2.72 8.23
CA VAL A 82 -4.37 4.07 7.86
C VAL A 82 -5.55 4.43 8.76
N ALA A 83 -5.38 5.47 9.58
CA ALA A 83 -6.43 5.95 10.48
C ALA A 83 -7.01 7.28 9.98
N LEU A 84 -8.34 7.31 9.83
CA LEU A 84 -9.09 8.48 9.37
C LEU A 84 -10.03 8.99 10.47
N ASP A 85 -10.31 10.28 10.46
CA ASP A 85 -11.37 10.87 11.29
C ASP A 85 -12.76 10.71 10.64
N ALA A 86 -13.80 11.21 11.29
CA ALA A 86 -15.18 11.13 10.79
C ALA A 86 -15.43 11.95 9.51
N ALA A 87 -14.50 12.80 9.11
CA ALA A 87 -14.54 13.61 7.88
C ALA A 87 -13.56 13.07 6.81
N ASP A 88 -13.07 11.84 6.98
CA ASP A 88 -12.11 11.15 6.12
C ASP A 88 -10.72 11.81 6.03
N ASN A 89 -10.36 12.67 7.00
CA ASN A 89 -9.00 13.20 7.08
C ASN A 89 -8.06 12.20 7.72
N VAL A 90 -6.84 12.13 7.19
CA VAL A 90 -5.76 11.32 7.78
C VAL A 90 -5.38 11.87 9.14
N ILE A 91 -5.53 11.07 10.21
CA ILE A 91 -5.23 11.47 11.59
C ILE A 91 -3.71 11.54 11.81
N ARG A 92 -2.95 10.65 11.19
CA ARG A 92 -1.50 10.51 11.35
C ARG A 92 -0.91 9.74 10.18
N PRO A 93 0.43 9.76 9.98
CA PRO A 93 1.09 8.86 9.04
C PRO A 93 0.73 7.40 9.30
N ALA A 94 0.59 6.62 8.23
CA ALA A 94 0.30 5.20 8.31
C ALA A 94 1.47 4.46 8.96
N ILE A 95 1.17 3.56 9.90
CA ILE A 95 2.14 2.62 10.46
C ILE A 95 2.26 1.47 9.48
N LEU A 96 3.49 1.17 9.02
CA LEU A 96 3.71 0.18 7.98
C LEU A 96 3.90 -1.23 8.54
N TRP A 97 3.78 -2.22 7.67
CA TRP A 97 3.93 -3.65 7.96
C TRP A 97 5.30 -4.06 8.53
N ASN A 98 6.34 -3.26 8.27
CA ASN A 98 7.70 -3.46 8.77
C ASN A 98 8.03 -2.63 10.02
N ASP A 99 7.01 -2.06 10.69
CA ASP A 99 7.14 -1.31 11.93
C ASP A 99 7.26 -2.27 13.13
N GLY A 100 8.20 -1.99 14.03
CA GLY A 100 8.47 -2.85 15.19
C GLY A 100 7.87 -2.36 16.51
N ARG A 101 7.08 -1.24 16.53
CA ARG A 101 6.60 -0.61 17.77
C ARG A 101 5.68 -1.47 18.61
N THR A 102 4.96 -2.42 17.97
CA THR A 102 3.96 -3.30 18.59
C THR A 102 4.55 -4.63 19.11
N SER A 103 5.87 -4.74 19.24
CA SER A 103 6.53 -6.00 19.62
C SER A 103 6.06 -6.55 20.98
N LYS A 104 5.74 -5.68 21.96
CA LYS A 104 5.20 -6.09 23.28
C LYS A 104 3.79 -6.69 23.15
N GLU A 105 2.96 -6.11 22.33
CA GLU A 105 1.60 -6.56 22.05
C GLU A 105 1.64 -7.90 21.30
N VAL A 106 2.58 -8.07 20.37
CA VAL A 106 2.84 -9.34 19.70
C VAL A 106 3.24 -10.43 20.68
N ASP A 107 4.15 -10.14 21.58
CA ASP A 107 4.57 -11.08 22.62
C ASP A 107 3.40 -11.48 23.52
N TYR A 108 2.58 -10.52 23.94
CA TYR A 108 1.39 -10.78 24.73
C TYR A 108 0.40 -11.67 23.96
N LEU A 109 0.08 -11.33 22.72
CA LEU A 109 -0.86 -12.08 21.91
C LEU A 109 -0.39 -13.51 21.63
N ASN A 110 0.89 -13.69 21.28
CA ASN A 110 1.41 -15.01 20.94
C ASN A 110 1.66 -15.90 22.17
N ASN A 111 2.06 -15.33 23.32
CA ASN A 111 2.51 -16.11 24.47
C ASN A 111 1.46 -16.19 25.59
N VAL A 112 0.64 -15.14 25.78
CA VAL A 112 -0.40 -15.12 26.84
C VAL A 112 -1.75 -15.55 26.30
N VAL A 113 -2.20 -14.97 25.19
CA VAL A 113 -3.45 -15.43 24.52
C VAL A 113 -3.23 -16.80 23.88
N GLY A 114 -2.06 -17.03 23.31
CA GLY A 114 -1.61 -18.28 22.71
C GLY A 114 -1.81 -18.37 21.20
N LYS A 115 -0.78 -18.88 20.51
CA LYS A 115 -0.73 -18.97 19.04
C LYS A 115 -1.87 -19.81 18.47
N ASP A 116 -2.20 -20.95 19.12
CA ASP A 116 -3.27 -21.83 18.66
C ASP A 116 -4.63 -21.14 18.69
N LYS A 117 -4.91 -20.41 19.78
CA LYS A 117 -6.14 -19.64 19.91
C LYS A 117 -6.20 -18.50 18.89
N LEU A 118 -5.09 -17.77 18.70
CA LEU A 118 -5.01 -16.73 17.68
C LEU A 118 -5.24 -17.32 16.29
N SER A 119 -4.53 -18.38 15.92
CA SER A 119 -4.65 -19.02 14.61
C SER A 119 -6.06 -19.54 14.36
N SER A 120 -6.76 -20.04 15.39
CA SER A 120 -8.14 -20.49 15.26
C SER A 120 -9.14 -19.35 14.97
N LEU A 121 -8.83 -18.12 15.43
CA LEU A 121 -9.71 -16.95 15.28
C LEU A 121 -9.36 -16.11 14.05
N THR A 122 -8.07 -15.99 13.73
CA THR A 122 -7.56 -15.05 12.72
C THR A 122 -6.87 -15.71 11.53
N ALA A 123 -6.76 -17.06 11.55
CA ALA A 123 -6.01 -17.88 10.60
C ALA A 123 -4.49 -17.58 10.59
N ASN A 124 -3.98 -16.82 11.57
CA ASN A 124 -2.55 -16.49 11.68
C ASN A 124 -2.13 -16.25 13.14
N ILE A 125 -0.81 -16.14 13.37
CA ILE A 125 -0.23 -15.63 14.61
C ILE A 125 -0.10 -14.11 14.54
N ALA A 126 0.20 -13.42 15.66
CA ALA A 126 0.47 -11.99 15.66
C ALA A 126 1.88 -11.68 15.14
N PHE A 127 2.00 -10.64 14.34
CA PHE A 127 3.25 -10.04 13.86
C PHE A 127 3.29 -8.56 14.24
N ALA A 128 4.48 -7.97 14.33
CA ALA A 128 4.65 -6.53 14.44
C ALA A 128 4.39 -5.88 13.07
N GLY A 129 3.79 -4.68 13.07
CA GLY A 129 3.45 -3.93 11.87
C GLY A 129 1.98 -3.63 11.73
#